data_ab5ffc013ad07404e85760b4bd7b38f7
#
_entry.id   ab5ffc013ad07404e85760b4bd7b38f7
#
_cell.length_a   1.000
_cell.length_b   1.000
_cell.length_c   1.000
_cell.angle_alpha   90.00
_cell.angle_beta   90.00
_cell.angle_gamma   90.00
#
_symmetry.space_group_name_H-M   'P 1'
#
loop_
_entity.id
_entity.type
_entity.pdbx_description
1 polymer ?
#
loop_
_entity_poly.entity_id
_entity_poly.type
_entity_poly.pdbx_seq_one_letter_code
_entity_poly.pdbx_strand_id
1 'polypeptide(L)'
;MSRKILIAGNWKMNPAPLSAQATPKQAPETYLPIDTVDTAIFPTFLDITKCIDAGIITGGQSGHPEESGAHTGDVSMKMLKEIGCKYVLCGHSERRQDHYETNEFVSAQVSSAIENDLMPILCV
;
A
#
# COMPACT_ATOMS: atom_id res chain seq x y z
N MET A 1 23.09 -4.56 13.25
CA MET A 1 22.23 -5.31 12.30
C MET A 1 22.06 -4.50 11.03
N SER A 2 22.37 -5.08 9.90
CA SER A 2 22.10 -4.43 8.61
C SER A 2 20.58 -4.42 8.34
N ARG A 3 20.09 -3.32 7.81
CA ARG A 3 18.69 -3.25 7.35
C ARG A 3 18.54 -4.11 6.10
N LYS A 4 17.46 -4.87 6.04
CA LYS A 4 17.09 -5.57 4.82
C LYS A 4 16.64 -4.55 3.77
N ILE A 5 17.04 -4.75 2.53
CA ILE A 5 16.66 -3.86 1.41
C ILE A 5 15.19 -4.09 1.10
N LEU A 6 14.43 -3.00 0.95
CA LEU A 6 13.06 -3.04 0.47
C LEU A 6 13.02 -2.59 -1.00
N ILE A 7 12.47 -3.42 -1.86
CA ILE A 7 12.14 -3.08 -3.24
C ILE A 7 10.64 -2.83 -3.32
N ALA A 8 10.26 -1.58 -3.56
CA ALA A 8 8.86 -1.16 -3.58
C ALA A 8 8.44 -0.74 -4.98
N GLY A 9 7.37 -1.34 -5.49
CA GLY A 9 6.79 -1.04 -6.80
C GLY A 9 5.47 -0.30 -6.68
N ASN A 10 5.44 0.98 -7.00
CA ASN A 10 4.21 1.76 -7.04
C ASN A 10 3.61 1.69 -8.46
N TRP A 11 2.46 1.03 -8.58
CA TRP A 11 1.78 0.90 -9.87
C TRP A 11 0.92 2.10 -10.24
N LYS A 12 0.80 3.07 -9.33
CA LYS A 12 0.04 4.30 -9.56
C LYS A 12 -1.40 4.00 -10.00
N MET A 13 -1.97 4.83 -10.86
CA MET A 13 -3.32 4.62 -11.40
C MET A 13 -3.28 3.72 -12.63
N ASN A 14 -2.78 2.50 -12.46
CA ASN A 14 -2.76 1.48 -13.50
C ASN A 14 -3.32 0.17 -12.95
N PRO A 15 -4.05 -0.59 -13.78
CA PRO A 15 -4.54 -1.90 -13.35
C PRO A 15 -3.36 -2.85 -13.08
N ALA A 16 -3.56 -3.77 -12.16
CA ALA A 16 -2.57 -4.80 -11.90
C ALA A 16 -2.28 -5.61 -13.17
N PRO A 17 -1.00 -5.90 -13.48
CA PRO A 17 -0.64 -6.70 -14.65
C PRO A 17 -0.96 -8.19 -14.50
N LEU A 18 -1.75 -8.54 -13.50
CA LEU A 18 -2.27 -9.88 -13.31
C LEU A 18 -3.47 -10.06 -14.21
N SER A 19 -3.46 -11.08 -15.09
CA SER A 19 -4.60 -11.33 -15.97
C SER A 19 -5.86 -11.55 -15.14
N ALA A 20 -7.00 -11.09 -15.64
CA ALA A 20 -8.30 -11.32 -14.98
C ALA A 20 -8.61 -12.82 -14.82
N GLN A 21 -7.92 -13.68 -15.56
CA GLN A 21 -8.05 -15.12 -15.54
C GLN A 21 -6.98 -15.81 -14.68
N ALA A 22 -6.00 -15.07 -14.19
CA ALA A 22 -5.01 -15.64 -13.29
C ALA A 22 -5.67 -16.02 -11.99
N THR A 23 -5.59 -17.29 -11.64
CA THR A 23 -5.96 -17.72 -10.28
C THR A 23 -5.01 -17.07 -9.27
N PRO A 24 -5.43 -16.87 -8.01
CA PRO A 24 -4.59 -16.23 -6.99
C PRO A 24 -3.20 -16.88 -6.82
N LYS A 25 -3.00 -18.10 -7.28
CA LYS A 25 -1.76 -18.87 -7.14
C LYS A 25 -0.73 -18.62 -8.26
N GLN A 26 -0.98 -17.71 -9.19
CA GLN A 26 -0.16 -17.54 -10.38
C GLN A 26 0.52 -16.15 -10.48
N ALA A 27 0.88 -15.56 -9.36
CA ALA A 27 1.74 -14.37 -9.38
C ALA A 27 3.08 -14.74 -10.05
N PRO A 28 3.60 -13.89 -10.95
CA PRO A 28 4.96 -14.06 -11.44
C PRO A 28 5.94 -14.15 -10.26
N GLU A 29 6.90 -15.07 -10.31
CA GLU A 29 7.91 -15.25 -9.25
C GLU A 29 8.64 -13.95 -8.89
N THR A 30 8.75 -13.01 -9.84
CA THR A 30 9.36 -11.69 -9.64
C THR A 30 8.65 -10.84 -8.57
N TYR A 31 7.39 -11.12 -8.26
CA TYR A 31 6.64 -10.39 -7.22
C TYR A 31 6.58 -11.11 -5.89
N LEU A 32 7.10 -12.32 -5.82
CA LEU A 32 7.09 -13.10 -4.59
C LEU A 32 8.28 -12.72 -3.68
N PRO A 33 8.12 -12.79 -2.35
CA PRO A 33 9.21 -12.52 -1.42
C PRO A 33 10.42 -13.44 -1.67
N ILE A 34 11.60 -12.88 -1.53
CA ILE A 34 12.87 -13.62 -1.54
C ILE A 34 13.64 -13.37 -0.23
N ASP A 35 14.51 -14.28 0.16
CA ASP A 35 15.15 -14.22 1.47
C ASP A 35 16.07 -13.01 1.66
N THR A 36 16.65 -12.50 0.58
CA THR A 36 17.68 -11.44 0.63
C THR A 36 17.13 -10.02 0.63
N VAL A 37 15.92 -9.82 0.11
CA VAL A 37 15.27 -8.51 0.06
C VAL A 37 13.78 -8.64 0.42
N ASP A 38 13.26 -7.58 0.99
CA ASP A 38 11.81 -7.43 1.11
C ASP A 38 11.26 -6.79 -0.16
N THR A 39 10.10 -7.26 -0.61
CA THR A 39 9.40 -6.70 -1.76
C THR A 39 8.02 -6.25 -1.35
N ALA A 40 7.53 -5.17 -1.93
CA ALA A 40 6.16 -4.71 -1.74
C ALA A 40 5.64 -4.09 -3.03
N ILE A 41 4.40 -4.36 -3.35
CA ILE A 41 3.70 -3.78 -4.49
C ILE A 41 2.55 -2.91 -3.98
N PHE A 42 2.37 -1.76 -4.60
CA PHE A 42 1.33 -0.80 -4.27
C PHE A 42 0.39 -0.63 -5.46
N PRO A 43 -0.63 -1.52 -5.60
CA PRO A 43 -1.64 -1.41 -6.66
C PRO A 43 -2.69 -0.36 -6.29
N THR A 44 -3.63 -0.08 -7.19
CA THR A 44 -4.84 0.65 -6.79
C THR A 44 -5.62 -0.14 -5.73
N PHE A 45 -6.49 0.52 -4.97
CA PHE A 45 -7.32 -0.15 -3.96
C PHE A 45 -8.12 -1.32 -4.53
N LEU A 46 -8.57 -1.20 -5.78
CA LEU A 46 -9.37 -2.23 -6.46
C LEU A 46 -8.64 -3.57 -6.62
N ASP A 47 -7.33 -3.54 -6.72
CA ASP A 47 -6.51 -4.72 -6.99
C ASP A 47 -5.78 -5.27 -5.75
N ILE A 48 -5.92 -4.63 -4.59
CA ILE A 48 -5.21 -5.03 -3.36
C ILE A 48 -5.51 -6.49 -3.01
N THR A 49 -6.77 -6.84 -2.89
CA THR A 49 -7.18 -8.20 -2.51
C THR A 49 -6.66 -9.23 -3.50
N LYS A 50 -6.73 -8.93 -4.78
CA LYS A 50 -6.21 -9.78 -5.84
C LYS A 50 -4.71 -10.03 -5.72
N CYS A 51 -3.94 -8.99 -5.40
CA CYS A 51 -2.50 -9.12 -5.19
C CYS A 51 -2.19 -9.94 -3.94
N ILE A 52 -2.90 -9.71 -2.85
CA ILE A 52 -2.73 -10.46 -1.60
C ILE A 52 -3.05 -11.95 -1.82
N ASP A 53 -4.16 -12.25 -2.49
CA ASP A 53 -4.57 -13.63 -2.80
C ASP A 53 -3.55 -14.35 -3.69
N ALA A 54 -2.81 -13.59 -4.51
CA ALA A 54 -1.72 -14.12 -5.33
C ALA A 54 -0.40 -14.32 -4.54
N GLY A 55 -0.39 -14.05 -3.23
CA GLY A 55 0.80 -14.21 -2.39
C GLY A 55 1.78 -13.03 -2.43
N ILE A 56 1.40 -11.91 -3.02
CA ILE A 56 2.24 -10.72 -3.14
C ILE A 56 2.14 -9.90 -1.85
N ILE A 57 3.27 -9.47 -1.31
CA ILE A 57 3.30 -8.49 -0.22
C ILE A 57 2.81 -7.15 -0.78
N THR A 58 1.71 -6.66 -0.24
CA THR A 58 0.94 -5.57 -0.82
C THR A 58 0.80 -4.42 0.17
N GLY A 59 0.79 -3.21 -0.35
CA GLY A 59 0.52 -1.99 0.42
C GLY A 59 -0.49 -1.10 -0.27
N GLY A 60 -1.01 -0.13 0.49
CA GLY A 60 -1.88 0.91 -0.04
C GLY A 60 -1.09 2.09 -0.60
N GLN A 61 -1.58 2.71 -1.66
CA GLN A 61 -0.97 3.91 -2.24
C GLN A 61 -1.23 5.15 -1.40
N SER A 62 -2.20 5.10 -0.51
CA SER A 62 -2.58 6.12 0.48
C SER A 62 -3.50 5.46 1.50
N GLY A 63 -3.87 6.19 2.55
CA GLY A 63 -4.88 5.76 3.51
C GLY A 63 -5.35 6.93 4.35
N HIS A 64 -6.63 6.95 4.70
CA HIS A 64 -7.19 7.98 5.58
C HIS A 64 -6.81 7.70 7.04
N PRO A 65 -6.42 8.72 7.82
CA PRO A 65 -6.01 8.55 9.20
C PRO A 65 -7.16 8.18 10.15
N GLU A 66 -8.40 8.55 9.85
CA GLU A 66 -9.56 8.15 10.67
C GLU A 66 -9.99 6.73 10.29
N GLU A 67 -10.49 5.97 11.27
CA GLU A 67 -10.90 4.58 11.05
C GLU A 67 -12.14 4.43 10.17
N SER A 68 -13.03 5.40 10.24
CA SER A 68 -14.29 5.46 9.49
C SER A 68 -14.83 6.88 9.54
N GLY A 69 -15.87 7.17 8.78
CA GLY A 69 -16.56 8.46 8.90
C GLY A 69 -17.01 9.04 7.56
N ALA A 70 -17.27 10.33 7.57
CA ALA A 70 -17.82 11.08 6.43
C ALA A 70 -16.70 11.47 5.44
N HIS A 71 -16.03 10.49 4.88
CA HIS A 71 -14.90 10.65 3.96
C HIS A 71 -15.17 9.86 2.68
N THR A 72 -16.17 10.32 1.92
CA THR A 72 -16.62 9.63 0.71
C THR A 72 -15.46 9.36 -0.25
N GLY A 73 -15.27 8.10 -0.62
CA GLY A 73 -14.22 7.67 -1.55
C GLY A 73 -12.89 7.31 -0.89
N ASP A 74 -12.70 7.59 0.40
CA ASP A 74 -11.47 7.27 1.11
C ASP A 74 -11.47 5.84 1.67
N VAL A 75 -10.28 5.29 1.77
CA VAL A 75 -10.01 4.01 2.42
C VAL A 75 -9.11 4.28 3.62
N SER A 76 -9.49 3.79 4.80
CA SER A 76 -8.73 4.06 6.03
C SER A 76 -7.50 3.15 6.17
N MET A 77 -6.55 3.56 7.00
CA MET A 77 -5.42 2.72 7.40
C MET A 77 -5.89 1.42 8.04
N LYS A 78 -6.94 1.49 8.86
CA LYS A 78 -7.54 0.31 9.47
C LYS A 78 -8.07 -0.67 8.44
N MET A 79 -8.81 -0.20 7.43
CA MET A 79 -9.32 -1.04 6.35
C MET A 79 -8.19 -1.72 5.57
N LEU A 80 -7.12 -0.98 5.27
CA LEU A 80 -5.95 -1.55 4.59
C LEU A 80 -5.32 -2.68 5.40
N LYS A 81 -5.17 -2.51 6.70
CA LYS A 81 -4.64 -3.57 7.58
C LYS A 81 -5.55 -4.78 7.61
N GLU A 82 -6.86 -4.57 7.74
CA GLU A 82 -7.85 -5.64 7.85
C GLU A 82 -7.90 -6.52 6.59
N ILE A 83 -7.69 -5.95 5.40
CA ILE A 83 -7.64 -6.75 4.16
C ILE A 83 -6.28 -7.41 3.91
N GLY A 84 -5.28 -7.14 4.73
CA GLY A 84 -4.00 -7.84 4.68
C GLY A 84 -2.82 -7.04 4.12
N CYS A 85 -2.94 -5.73 3.97
CA CYS A 85 -1.80 -4.88 3.61
C CYS A 85 -0.72 -4.92 4.71
N LYS A 86 0.53 -4.81 4.30
CA LYS A 86 1.68 -4.69 5.20
C LYS A 86 2.26 -3.29 5.22
N TYR A 87 2.20 -2.59 4.11
CA TYR A 87 2.78 -1.27 3.92
C TYR A 87 1.72 -0.26 3.47
N VAL A 88 2.05 1.02 3.60
CA VAL A 88 1.26 2.11 3.02
C VAL A 88 2.18 3.27 2.64
N LEU A 89 1.96 3.86 1.47
CA LEU A 89 2.62 5.10 1.07
C LEU A 89 1.93 6.28 1.76
N CYS A 90 2.71 7.19 2.31
CA CYS A 90 2.20 8.40 2.96
C CYS A 90 2.83 9.62 2.33
N GLY A 91 2.01 10.52 1.78
CA GLY A 91 2.45 11.80 1.25
C GLY A 91 3.22 11.72 -0.06
N HIS A 92 2.93 10.77 -0.94
CA HIS A 92 3.52 10.73 -2.27
C HIS A 92 3.32 12.08 -2.99
N SER A 93 4.31 12.51 -3.77
CA SER A 93 4.29 13.83 -4.43
C SER A 93 3.03 14.09 -5.25
N GLU A 94 2.52 13.09 -5.93
CA GLU A 94 1.27 13.20 -6.69
C GLU A 94 0.07 13.47 -5.79
N ARG A 95 0.02 12.86 -4.59
CA ARG A 95 -1.03 13.11 -3.60
C ARG A 95 -0.95 14.51 -3.01
N ARG A 96 0.25 14.98 -2.74
CA ARG A 96 0.46 16.36 -2.27
C ARG A 96 0.04 17.38 -3.31
N GLN A 97 0.34 17.12 -4.57
CA GLN A 97 0.03 18.01 -5.69
C GLN A 97 -1.45 17.97 -6.09
N ASP A 98 -2.01 16.78 -6.29
CA ASP A 98 -3.35 16.61 -6.89
C ASP A 98 -4.47 16.59 -5.84
N HIS A 99 -4.16 16.19 -4.60
CA HIS A 99 -5.12 16.05 -3.50
C HIS A 99 -4.85 16.97 -2.33
N TYR A 100 -3.88 17.88 -2.47
CA TYR A 100 -3.55 18.90 -1.47
C TYR A 100 -3.20 18.32 -0.09
N GLU A 101 -2.58 17.15 -0.05
CA GLU A 101 -2.14 16.55 1.22
C GLU A 101 -1.01 17.38 1.83
N THR A 102 -1.26 17.96 3.00
CA THR A 102 -0.31 18.78 3.74
C THR A 102 0.62 17.93 4.60
N ASN A 103 1.70 18.51 5.11
CA ASN A 103 2.57 17.83 6.06
C ASN A 103 1.82 17.37 7.32
N GLU A 104 0.87 18.19 7.80
CA GLU A 104 0.02 17.84 8.95
C GLU A 104 -0.85 16.63 8.68
N PHE A 105 -1.47 16.58 7.49
CA PHE A 105 -2.28 15.43 7.08
C PHE A 105 -1.42 14.18 6.93
N VAL A 106 -0.26 14.30 6.31
CA VAL A 106 0.68 13.17 6.12
C VAL A 106 1.21 12.68 7.47
N SER A 107 1.49 13.58 8.41
CA SER A 107 1.85 13.20 9.78
C SER A 107 0.76 12.37 10.45
N ALA A 108 -0.50 12.76 10.30
CA ALA A 108 -1.64 11.99 10.81
C ALA A 108 -1.75 10.63 10.13
N GLN A 109 -1.50 10.54 8.82
CA GLN A 109 -1.47 9.27 8.10
C GLN A 109 -0.39 8.32 8.65
N VAL A 110 0.82 8.83 8.89
CA VAL A 110 1.93 8.02 9.44
C VAL A 110 1.58 7.51 10.83
N SER A 111 1.05 8.37 11.70
CA SER A 111 0.63 7.97 13.05
C SER A 111 -0.44 6.87 13.01
N SER A 112 -1.46 7.06 12.19
CA SER A 112 -2.55 6.07 12.04
C SER A 112 -2.05 4.75 11.45
N ALA A 113 -1.12 4.79 10.49
CA ALA A 113 -0.51 3.59 9.94
C ALA A 113 0.20 2.77 11.04
N ILE A 114 0.99 3.43 11.87
CA ILE A 114 1.72 2.79 12.97
C ILE A 114 0.73 2.19 13.99
N GLU A 115 -0.31 2.95 14.36
CA GLU A 115 -1.36 2.47 15.28
C GLU A 115 -2.09 1.23 14.77
N ASN A 116 -2.19 1.07 13.45
CA ASN A 116 -2.83 -0.07 12.80
C ASN A 116 -1.83 -1.16 12.34
N ASP A 117 -0.60 -1.15 12.84
CA ASP A 117 0.44 -2.13 12.47
C ASP A 117 0.76 -2.18 10.97
N LEU A 118 0.57 -1.07 10.27
CA LEU A 118 1.08 -0.88 8.91
C LEU A 118 2.47 -0.26 8.98
N MET A 119 3.33 -0.64 8.06
CA MET A 119 4.64 0.01 7.89
C MET A 119 4.47 1.21 6.95
N PRO A 120 4.51 2.45 7.44
CA PRO A 120 4.42 3.62 6.57
C PRO A 120 5.72 3.82 5.79
N ILE A 121 5.57 4.20 4.52
CA ILE A 121 6.66 4.71 3.70
C ILE A 121 6.38 6.20 3.49
N LEU A 122 7.07 7.02 4.26
CA LEU A 122 6.96 8.46 4.17
C LEU A 122 7.70 8.97 2.93
N CYS A 123 6.97 9.60 2.03
CA CYS A 123 7.54 10.22 0.83
C CYS A 123 7.91 11.68 1.12
N VAL A 124 9.15 12.02 0.76
CA VAL A 124 9.74 13.35 0.98
C VAL A 124 10.22 13.96 -0.32
#